data_dbcb70d6b53f318da580971105b50644
#
_entry.id   dbcb70d6b53f318da580971105b50644
#
_cell.length_a   1.000
_cell.length_b   1.000
_cell.length_c   1.000
_cell.angle_alpha   90.00
_cell.angle_beta   90.00
_cell.angle_gamma   90.00
#
_symmetry.space_group_name_H-M   'P 1'
#
loop_
_entity.id
_entity.type
_entity.pdbx_description
1 polymer ?
#
loop_
_entity_poly.entity_id
_entity_poly.type
_entity_poly.pdbx_seq_one_letter_code
_entity_poly.pdbx_strand_id
1 'polypeptide(L)'
;RQTFDILIDSFLRALATHGAPDGVYVDNAKIYHARALKAACFDLLIRLLHRKARDPSTAGIIEKLIQTIQSQFEHEVRAGDILTLEQLNRAFAAWLAVSYHQTVHSETGQPPAERYRQGLKAIRHVDLQAVAIFFMQREKRRVHKDFSDVQVRARFYRVDKRLRGDEVEVRYDPYSAMETVLVYSLRGEYLGTGVLHDRQKGEDGPGVNMLPKAKDNYLQLLV
;
A
#
# COMPACT_ATOMS: atom_id res chain seq x y z
N ARG A 1 -6.04 4.68 -17.40
CA ARG A 1 -5.87 3.32 -16.85
C ARG A 1 -5.86 3.41 -15.33
N GLN A 2 -6.70 2.63 -14.66
CA GLN A 2 -6.62 2.45 -13.22
C GLN A 2 -5.41 1.55 -12.96
N THR A 3 -4.40 2.09 -12.28
CA THR A 3 -3.20 1.34 -11.90
C THR A 3 -3.20 1.15 -10.38
N PHE A 4 -2.57 0.07 -9.91
CA PHE A 4 -2.58 -0.29 -8.49
C PHE A 4 -1.90 0.77 -7.61
N ASP A 5 -0.86 1.42 -8.13
CA ASP A 5 -0.15 2.53 -7.50
C ASP A 5 -1.05 3.76 -7.23
N ILE A 6 -1.91 4.12 -8.18
CA ILE A 6 -2.89 5.22 -7.98
C ILE A 6 -3.87 4.86 -6.85
N LEU A 7 -4.34 3.61 -6.83
CA LEU A 7 -5.20 3.14 -5.75
C LEU A 7 -4.50 3.23 -4.38
N ILE A 8 -3.25 2.77 -4.30
CA ILE A 8 -2.48 2.80 -3.05
C ILE A 8 -2.20 4.23 -2.61
N ASP A 9 -1.78 5.13 -3.50
CA ASP A 9 -1.57 6.54 -3.18
C ASP A 9 -2.86 7.19 -2.62
N SER A 10 -3.98 6.97 -3.29
CA SER A 10 -5.28 7.47 -2.84
C SER A 10 -5.68 6.89 -1.48
N PHE A 11 -5.43 5.61 -1.25
CA PHE A 11 -5.75 4.94 0.01
C PHE A 11 -4.86 5.43 1.15
N LEU A 12 -3.56 5.60 0.94
CA LEU A 12 -2.63 6.14 1.93
C LEU A 12 -3.00 7.58 2.31
N ARG A 13 -3.38 8.43 1.34
CA ARG A 13 -3.86 9.79 1.61
C ARG A 13 -5.14 9.78 2.44
N ALA A 14 -6.07 8.87 2.15
CA ALA A 14 -7.29 8.72 2.95
C ALA A 14 -6.98 8.29 4.39
N LEU A 15 -6.06 7.33 4.58
CA LEU A 15 -5.59 6.92 5.91
C LEU A 15 -4.90 8.06 6.67
N ALA A 16 -4.10 8.88 5.98
CA ALA A 16 -3.45 10.05 6.56
C ALA A 16 -4.46 11.07 7.09
N THR A 17 -5.50 11.33 6.30
CA THR A 17 -6.48 12.39 6.58
C THR A 17 -7.55 11.94 7.57
N HIS A 18 -8.02 10.70 7.44
CA HIS A 18 -9.21 10.21 8.14
C HIS A 18 -8.92 9.07 9.13
N GLY A 19 -7.69 8.56 9.16
CA GLY A 19 -7.34 7.34 9.90
C GLY A 19 -7.86 6.07 9.23
N ALA A 20 -7.65 4.92 9.88
CA ALA A 20 -8.07 3.63 9.37
C ALA A 20 -9.57 3.40 9.61
N PRO A 21 -10.38 3.15 8.57
CA PRO A 21 -11.79 2.85 8.71
C PRO A 21 -12.00 1.41 9.23
N ASP A 22 -13.18 1.11 9.73
CA ASP A 22 -13.59 -0.26 10.07
C ASP A 22 -13.76 -1.15 8.84
N GLY A 23 -14.06 -0.56 7.70
CA GLY A 23 -14.20 -1.27 6.44
C GLY A 23 -14.15 -0.35 5.23
N VAL A 24 -13.72 -0.93 4.12
CA VAL A 24 -13.71 -0.28 2.79
C VAL A 24 -14.57 -1.10 1.87
N TYR A 25 -15.53 -0.43 1.23
CA TYR A 25 -16.43 -1.04 0.28
C TYR A 25 -15.97 -0.73 -1.13
N VAL A 26 -15.79 -1.78 -1.95
CA VAL A 26 -15.26 -1.67 -3.31
C VAL A 26 -16.11 -2.49 -4.30
N ASP A 27 -16.00 -2.17 -5.57
CA ASP A 27 -16.58 -2.99 -6.64
C ASP A 27 -15.76 -4.29 -6.88
N ASN A 28 -16.13 -5.07 -7.88
CA ASN A 28 -15.46 -6.31 -8.23
C ASN A 28 -14.33 -6.13 -9.27
N ALA A 29 -13.80 -4.93 -9.46
CA ALA A 29 -12.68 -4.73 -10.37
C ALA A 29 -11.43 -5.50 -9.90
N LYS A 30 -10.67 -6.04 -10.84
CA LYS A 30 -9.49 -6.89 -10.56
C LYS A 30 -8.47 -6.23 -9.63
N ILE A 31 -8.38 -4.91 -9.67
CA ILE A 31 -7.45 -4.13 -8.84
C ILE A 31 -7.72 -4.30 -7.34
N TYR A 32 -8.98 -4.43 -6.92
CA TYR A 32 -9.36 -4.62 -5.52
C TYR A 32 -9.20 -6.07 -5.04
N HIS A 33 -8.92 -7.01 -5.95
CA HIS A 33 -8.57 -8.38 -5.61
C HIS A 33 -7.06 -8.61 -5.46
N ALA A 34 -6.24 -7.57 -5.61
CA ALA A 34 -4.79 -7.63 -5.46
C ALA A 34 -4.40 -8.17 -4.08
N ARG A 35 -3.45 -9.12 -4.06
CA ARG A 35 -2.96 -9.74 -2.81
C ARG A 35 -2.41 -8.71 -1.83
N ALA A 36 -1.69 -7.70 -2.34
CA ALA A 36 -1.11 -6.65 -1.52
C ALA A 36 -2.19 -5.83 -0.81
N LEU A 37 -3.29 -5.45 -1.51
CA LEU A 37 -4.39 -4.73 -0.87
C LEU A 37 -5.07 -5.56 0.21
N LYS A 38 -5.35 -6.84 -0.07
CA LYS A 38 -5.96 -7.74 0.91
C LYS A 38 -5.09 -7.92 2.16
N ALA A 39 -3.79 -8.12 1.97
CA ALA A 39 -2.84 -8.23 3.07
C ALA A 39 -2.77 -6.93 3.88
N ALA A 40 -2.66 -5.78 3.23
CA ALA A 40 -2.65 -4.48 3.90
C ALA A 40 -3.93 -4.22 4.71
N CYS A 41 -5.09 -4.48 4.13
CA CYS A 41 -6.36 -4.33 4.85
C CYS A 41 -6.44 -5.28 6.06
N PHE A 42 -5.97 -6.53 5.92
CA PHE A 42 -5.91 -7.49 7.02
C PHE A 42 -4.99 -7.00 8.15
N ASP A 43 -3.77 -6.60 7.83
CA ASP A 43 -2.77 -6.11 8.79
C ASP A 43 -3.24 -4.82 9.50
N LEU A 44 -4.01 -3.97 8.80
CA LEU A 44 -4.61 -2.75 9.33
C LEU A 44 -5.95 -2.97 10.04
N LEU A 45 -6.42 -4.20 10.13
CA LEU A 45 -7.73 -4.55 10.68
C LEU A 45 -8.89 -3.82 9.97
N ILE A 46 -8.78 -3.64 8.66
CA ILE A 46 -9.78 -3.03 7.80
C ILE A 46 -10.53 -4.15 7.07
N ARG A 47 -11.84 -4.19 7.18
CA ARG A 47 -12.67 -5.14 6.42
C ARG A 47 -12.75 -4.70 4.96
N LEU A 48 -12.20 -5.48 4.03
CA LEU A 48 -12.36 -5.24 2.60
C LEU A 48 -13.65 -5.92 2.11
N LEU A 49 -14.67 -5.13 1.81
CA LEU A 49 -16.00 -5.58 1.44
C LEU A 49 -16.19 -5.40 -0.08
N HIS A 50 -16.41 -6.50 -0.78
CA HIS A 50 -16.70 -6.46 -2.21
C HIS A 50 -18.20 -6.38 -2.46
N ARG A 51 -18.59 -5.58 -3.44
CA ARG A 51 -19.97 -5.46 -3.88
C ARG A 51 -20.52 -6.85 -4.29
N LYS A 52 -21.68 -7.19 -3.80
CA LYS A 52 -22.39 -8.39 -4.27
C LYS A 52 -22.80 -8.20 -5.74
N ALA A 53 -22.62 -9.23 -6.54
CA ALA A 53 -23.08 -9.20 -7.92
C ALA A 53 -24.58 -8.92 -7.95
N ARG A 54 -25.01 -7.97 -8.80
CA ARG A 54 -26.41 -7.57 -8.98
C ARG A 54 -27.08 -6.87 -7.78
N ASP A 55 -26.31 -6.23 -6.90
CA ASP A 55 -26.85 -5.36 -5.86
C ASP A 55 -26.80 -3.88 -6.29
N PRO A 56 -27.92 -3.29 -6.74
CA PRO A 56 -27.93 -1.91 -7.23
C PRO A 56 -27.91 -0.87 -6.10
N SER A 57 -28.28 -1.24 -4.87
CA SER A 57 -28.53 -0.28 -3.80
C SER A 57 -27.27 0.48 -3.34
N THR A 58 -26.13 -0.18 -3.36
CA THR A 58 -24.85 0.40 -2.92
C THR A 58 -24.10 1.20 -3.99
N ALA A 59 -24.43 1.00 -5.28
CA ALA A 59 -23.85 1.80 -6.37
C ALA A 59 -24.43 3.21 -6.40
N GLY A 60 -25.68 3.37 -6.03
CA GLY A 60 -26.42 4.64 -6.15
C GLY A 60 -25.77 5.80 -5.42
N ILE A 61 -25.14 5.57 -4.24
CA ILE A 61 -24.49 6.65 -3.48
C ILE A 61 -23.27 7.21 -4.23
N ILE A 62 -22.41 6.33 -4.76
CA ILE A 62 -21.21 6.74 -5.51
C ILE A 62 -21.61 7.33 -6.86
N GLU A 63 -22.57 6.72 -7.54
CA GLU A 63 -23.09 7.24 -8.81
C GLU A 63 -23.70 8.64 -8.64
N LYS A 64 -24.42 8.88 -7.55
CA LYS A 64 -24.97 10.21 -7.24
C LYS A 64 -23.88 11.22 -6.94
N LEU A 65 -22.83 10.83 -6.21
CA LEU A 65 -21.66 11.69 -5.99
C LEU A 65 -20.99 12.05 -7.33
N ILE A 66 -20.76 11.07 -8.21
CA ILE A 66 -20.16 11.30 -9.52
C ILE A 66 -21.03 12.25 -10.35
N GLN A 67 -22.36 12.05 -10.38
CA GLN A 67 -23.28 12.96 -11.06
C GLN A 67 -23.21 14.39 -10.51
N THR A 68 -23.08 14.54 -9.19
CA THR A 68 -22.93 15.86 -8.56
C THR A 68 -21.61 16.53 -8.96
N ILE A 69 -20.51 15.76 -8.97
CA ILE A 69 -19.21 16.26 -9.43
C ILE A 69 -19.30 16.73 -10.90
N GLN A 70 -19.92 15.91 -11.76
CA GLN A 70 -20.06 16.23 -13.19
C GLN A 70 -20.93 17.46 -13.43
N SER A 71 -22.03 17.60 -12.72
CA SER A 71 -22.98 18.69 -12.93
C SER A 71 -22.52 20.01 -12.31
N GLN A 72 -21.75 19.98 -11.26
CA GLN A 72 -21.33 21.19 -10.53
C GLN A 72 -19.85 21.53 -10.76
N PHE A 73 -18.95 20.59 -10.46
CA PHE A 73 -17.52 20.86 -10.53
C PHE A 73 -16.96 20.81 -11.95
N GLU A 74 -17.29 19.80 -12.78
CA GLU A 74 -16.79 19.72 -14.15
C GLU A 74 -17.29 20.89 -15.01
N HIS A 75 -18.49 21.37 -14.74
CA HIS A 75 -19.03 22.54 -15.43
C HIS A 75 -18.19 23.79 -15.17
N GLU A 76 -17.84 24.05 -13.92
CA GLU A 76 -16.95 25.15 -13.52
C GLU A 76 -15.54 25.02 -14.13
N VAL A 77 -15.01 23.79 -14.12
CA VAL A 77 -13.69 23.51 -14.73
C VAL A 77 -13.67 23.80 -16.22
N ARG A 78 -14.73 23.45 -16.93
CA ARG A 78 -14.84 23.71 -18.38
C ARG A 78 -15.01 25.20 -18.72
N ALA A 79 -15.57 25.97 -17.80
CA ALA A 79 -15.75 27.42 -17.94
C ALA A 79 -14.50 28.21 -17.51
N GLY A 80 -13.56 27.61 -16.80
CA GLY A 80 -12.38 28.26 -16.21
C GLY A 80 -11.06 27.93 -16.92
N ASP A 81 -9.99 28.58 -16.45
CA ASP A 81 -8.63 28.48 -17.02
C ASP A 81 -7.77 27.42 -16.29
N ILE A 82 -8.34 26.25 -15.98
CA ILE A 82 -7.59 25.18 -15.34
C ILE A 82 -6.83 24.37 -16.40
N LEU A 83 -5.49 24.52 -16.41
CA LEU A 83 -4.62 23.94 -17.43
C LEU A 83 -3.77 22.77 -16.92
N THR A 84 -3.59 22.63 -15.60
CA THR A 84 -2.73 21.58 -15.03
C THR A 84 -3.49 20.69 -14.06
N LEU A 85 -3.00 19.43 -13.91
CA LEU A 85 -3.55 18.49 -12.94
C LEU A 85 -3.46 19.01 -11.50
N GLU A 86 -2.42 19.76 -11.18
CA GLU A 86 -2.25 20.35 -9.85
C GLU A 86 -3.31 21.43 -9.57
N GLN A 87 -3.58 22.29 -10.57
CA GLN A 87 -4.66 23.27 -10.48
C GLN A 87 -6.01 22.60 -10.33
N LEU A 88 -6.26 21.52 -11.09
CA LEU A 88 -7.49 20.74 -11.01
C LEU A 88 -7.66 20.13 -9.61
N ASN A 89 -6.63 19.50 -9.05
CA ASN A 89 -6.69 18.92 -7.71
C ASN A 89 -6.95 19.98 -6.63
N ARG A 90 -6.33 21.16 -6.73
CA ARG A 90 -6.57 22.28 -5.81
C ARG A 90 -8.00 22.82 -5.92
N ALA A 91 -8.48 23.01 -7.14
CA ALA A 91 -9.86 23.46 -7.37
C ALA A 91 -10.88 22.44 -6.84
N PHE A 92 -10.65 21.14 -7.08
CA PHE A 92 -11.51 20.08 -6.57
C PHE A 92 -11.55 20.04 -5.05
N ALA A 93 -10.39 20.13 -4.40
CA ALA A 93 -10.30 20.19 -2.94
C ALA A 93 -11.02 21.42 -2.37
N ALA A 94 -10.87 22.59 -3.00
CA ALA A 94 -11.58 23.80 -2.61
C ALA A 94 -13.11 23.65 -2.78
N TRP A 95 -13.56 23.12 -3.92
CA TRP A 95 -14.98 22.88 -4.18
C TRP A 95 -15.58 21.89 -3.15
N LEU A 96 -14.88 20.83 -2.83
CA LEU A 96 -15.31 19.89 -1.77
C LEU A 96 -15.47 20.60 -0.43
N ALA A 97 -14.48 21.39 -0.01
CA ALA A 97 -14.45 22.03 1.31
C ALA A 97 -15.48 23.14 1.45
N VAL A 98 -15.64 23.99 0.42
CA VAL A 98 -16.45 25.21 0.50
C VAL A 98 -17.87 24.99 0.02
N SER A 99 -18.09 24.11 -0.97
CA SER A 99 -19.42 23.87 -1.54
C SER A 99 -19.98 22.51 -1.10
N TYR A 100 -19.45 21.40 -1.59
CA TYR A 100 -20.04 20.09 -1.41
C TYR A 100 -20.25 19.71 0.07
N HIS A 101 -19.23 19.85 0.89
CA HIS A 101 -19.27 19.47 2.30
C HIS A 101 -20.14 20.37 3.17
N GLN A 102 -20.50 21.57 2.70
CA GLN A 102 -21.32 22.52 3.42
C GLN A 102 -22.78 22.55 2.93
N THR A 103 -23.07 21.99 1.78
CA THR A 103 -24.41 21.96 1.22
C THR A 103 -25.26 20.89 1.88
N VAL A 104 -26.46 21.25 2.33
CA VAL A 104 -27.44 20.33 2.92
C VAL A 104 -27.89 19.33 1.84
N HIS A 105 -27.71 18.04 2.09
CA HIS A 105 -28.19 16.97 1.23
C HIS A 105 -29.65 16.62 1.56
N SER A 106 -30.50 16.57 0.55
CA SER A 106 -31.93 16.28 0.69
C SER A 106 -32.22 14.94 1.39
N GLU A 107 -31.42 13.90 1.07
CA GLU A 107 -31.56 12.57 1.65
C GLU A 107 -31.26 12.52 3.17
N THR A 108 -30.36 13.36 3.64
CA THR A 108 -29.87 13.30 5.01
C THR A 108 -30.30 14.47 5.86
N GLY A 109 -30.80 15.55 5.22
CA GLY A 109 -31.17 16.81 5.88
C GLY A 109 -29.99 17.55 6.53
N GLN A 110 -28.75 17.13 6.24
CA GLN A 110 -27.54 17.66 6.87
C GLN A 110 -26.42 17.84 5.85
N PRO A 111 -25.49 18.79 6.07
CA PRO A 111 -24.24 18.86 5.32
C PRO A 111 -23.35 17.64 5.58
N PRO A 112 -22.63 17.12 4.57
CA PRO A 112 -21.72 15.97 4.74
C PRO A 112 -20.68 16.17 5.83
N ALA A 113 -20.11 17.37 5.98
CA ALA A 113 -19.12 17.66 7.02
C ALA A 113 -19.70 17.55 8.44
N GLU A 114 -20.92 17.99 8.64
CA GLU A 114 -21.60 17.89 9.94
C GLU A 114 -21.94 16.45 10.26
N ARG A 115 -22.55 15.74 9.31
CA ARG A 115 -22.90 14.33 9.45
C ARG A 115 -21.66 13.46 9.75
N TYR A 116 -20.53 13.72 9.06
CA TYR A 116 -19.28 13.03 9.31
C TYR A 116 -18.79 13.26 10.75
N ARG A 117 -18.75 14.52 11.20
CA ARG A 117 -18.33 14.85 12.58
C ARG A 117 -19.20 14.21 13.65
N GLN A 118 -20.52 14.19 13.45
CA GLN A 118 -21.47 13.56 14.38
C GLN A 118 -21.32 12.04 14.42
N GLY A 119 -21.01 11.41 13.28
CA GLY A 119 -20.81 9.96 13.17
C GLY A 119 -19.42 9.48 13.63
N LEU A 120 -18.48 10.39 13.81
CA LEU A 120 -17.11 10.06 14.15
C LEU A 120 -16.97 9.76 15.64
N LYS A 121 -16.79 8.47 15.98
CA LYS A 121 -16.63 8.04 17.38
C LYS A 121 -15.20 8.18 17.87
N ALA A 122 -14.24 7.69 17.05
CA ALA A 122 -12.81 7.77 17.30
C ALA A 122 -12.05 7.65 15.96
N ILE A 123 -10.95 8.35 15.83
CA ILE A 123 -10.05 8.20 14.69
C ILE A 123 -8.95 7.21 15.07
N ARG A 124 -8.85 6.11 14.33
CA ARG A 124 -7.77 5.15 14.47
C ARG A 124 -6.59 5.60 13.61
N HIS A 125 -5.72 6.41 14.21
CA HIS A 125 -4.51 6.86 13.54
C HIS A 125 -3.57 5.69 13.24
N VAL A 126 -2.89 5.76 12.10
CA VAL A 126 -1.92 4.77 11.65
C VAL A 126 -0.62 5.45 11.29
N ASP A 127 0.50 4.79 11.58
CA ASP A 127 1.80 5.22 11.10
C ASP A 127 1.93 4.89 9.62
N LEU A 128 1.92 5.93 8.78
CA LEU A 128 1.95 5.76 7.33
C LEU A 128 3.25 5.13 6.82
N GLN A 129 4.38 5.32 7.52
CA GLN A 129 5.64 4.68 7.14
C GLN A 129 5.56 3.17 7.39
N ALA A 130 5.02 2.78 8.53
CA ALA A 130 4.75 1.38 8.83
C ALA A 130 3.71 0.77 7.88
N VAL A 131 2.68 1.56 7.53
CA VAL A 131 1.61 1.12 6.61
C VAL A 131 2.12 0.91 5.18
N ALA A 132 3.03 1.74 4.68
CA ALA A 132 3.59 1.60 3.35
C ALA A 132 4.20 0.20 3.13
N ILE A 133 4.79 -0.40 4.16
CA ILE A 133 5.37 -1.75 4.13
C ILE A 133 4.30 -2.82 3.81
N PHE A 134 3.06 -2.63 4.23
CA PHE A 134 1.98 -3.59 3.99
C PHE A 134 1.57 -3.68 2.51
N PHE A 135 1.78 -2.60 1.76
CA PHE A 135 1.47 -2.56 0.33
C PHE A 135 2.62 -3.06 -0.55
N MET A 136 3.77 -3.36 0.04
CA MET A 136 4.89 -3.93 -0.70
C MET A 136 4.54 -5.31 -1.25
N GLN A 137 5.05 -5.61 -2.43
CA GLN A 137 5.01 -6.97 -2.96
C GLN A 137 5.87 -7.89 -2.12
N ARG A 138 5.40 -9.12 -1.92
CA ARG A 138 6.07 -10.13 -1.10
C ARG A 138 6.38 -11.34 -1.95
N GLU A 139 7.64 -11.72 -2.00
CA GLU A 139 8.11 -12.86 -2.75
C GLU A 139 9.04 -13.71 -1.89
N LYS A 140 8.82 -15.02 -1.88
CA LYS A 140 9.76 -15.96 -1.26
C LYS A 140 10.96 -16.14 -2.17
N ARG A 141 12.15 -16.01 -1.63
CA ARG A 141 13.42 -16.20 -2.32
C ARG A 141 14.39 -17.00 -1.48
N ARG A 142 15.26 -17.75 -2.14
CA ARG A 142 16.39 -18.38 -1.47
C ARG A 142 17.61 -17.49 -1.65
N VAL A 143 18.32 -17.22 -0.57
CA VAL A 143 19.56 -16.45 -0.59
C VAL A 143 20.65 -17.29 -1.26
N HIS A 144 21.33 -16.71 -2.25
CA HIS A 144 22.42 -17.42 -2.95
C HIS A 144 23.56 -17.72 -1.99
N LYS A 145 24.09 -18.96 -2.06
CA LYS A 145 25.10 -19.44 -1.10
C LYS A 145 26.44 -18.71 -1.23
N ASP A 146 26.84 -18.37 -2.46
CA ASP A 146 28.15 -17.77 -2.71
C ASP A 146 28.07 -16.24 -2.71
N PHE A 147 27.05 -15.65 -3.36
CA PHE A 147 26.93 -14.21 -3.53
C PHE A 147 26.21 -13.49 -2.39
N SER A 148 25.55 -14.21 -1.47
CA SER A 148 24.77 -13.61 -0.38
C SER A 148 23.72 -12.62 -0.91
N ASP A 149 23.02 -12.97 -1.97
CA ASP A 149 22.03 -12.12 -2.60
C ASP A 149 20.74 -12.86 -2.90
N VAL A 150 19.70 -12.06 -3.16
CA VAL A 150 18.41 -12.54 -3.66
C VAL A 150 18.10 -11.87 -4.98
N GLN A 151 17.48 -12.62 -5.90
CA GLN A 151 17.04 -12.08 -7.17
C GLN A 151 15.56 -11.68 -7.12
N VAL A 152 15.27 -10.40 -7.43
CA VAL A 152 13.91 -9.87 -7.54
C VAL A 152 13.81 -9.07 -8.84
N ARG A 153 12.83 -9.40 -9.71
CA ARG A 153 12.61 -8.73 -11.00
C ARG A 153 13.89 -8.55 -11.84
N ALA A 154 14.67 -9.62 -11.98
CA ALA A 154 15.93 -9.63 -12.71
C ALA A 154 17.05 -8.72 -12.14
N ARG A 155 16.88 -8.18 -10.94
CA ARG A 155 17.91 -7.43 -10.20
C ARG A 155 18.40 -8.25 -9.03
N PHE A 156 19.66 -8.06 -8.63
CA PHE A 156 20.27 -8.74 -7.50
C PHE A 156 20.42 -7.79 -6.33
N TYR A 157 20.05 -8.26 -5.14
CA TYR A 157 20.12 -7.48 -3.90
C TYR A 157 20.97 -8.23 -2.90
N ARG A 158 22.09 -7.61 -2.51
CA ARG A 158 22.98 -8.15 -1.49
C ARG A 158 22.31 -8.09 -0.14
N VAL A 159 22.32 -9.20 0.57
CA VAL A 159 21.77 -9.36 1.90
C VAL A 159 22.83 -9.83 2.89
N ASP A 160 22.49 -9.91 4.18
CA ASP A 160 23.42 -10.36 5.20
C ASP A 160 23.95 -11.78 4.87
N LYS A 161 25.26 -11.94 4.98
CA LYS A 161 25.97 -13.20 4.70
C LYS A 161 25.49 -14.36 5.59
N ARG A 162 24.96 -14.07 6.76
CA ARG A 162 24.38 -15.08 7.68
C ARG A 162 23.14 -15.76 7.11
N LEU A 163 22.48 -15.15 6.14
CA LEU A 163 21.25 -15.69 5.51
C LEU A 163 21.55 -16.62 4.33
N ARG A 164 22.80 -16.90 4.00
CA ARG A 164 23.19 -17.75 2.86
C ARG A 164 22.50 -19.10 2.90
N GLY A 165 21.81 -19.45 1.81
CA GLY A 165 21.08 -20.70 1.66
C GLY A 165 19.72 -20.75 2.36
N ASP A 166 19.37 -19.73 3.14
CA ASP A 166 18.07 -19.64 3.80
C ASP A 166 16.96 -19.20 2.82
N GLU A 167 15.74 -19.60 3.12
CA GLU A 167 14.56 -19.05 2.46
C GLU A 167 14.06 -17.85 3.24
N VAL A 168 13.85 -16.74 2.53
CA VAL A 168 13.43 -15.47 3.07
C VAL A 168 12.22 -14.93 2.32
N GLU A 169 11.44 -14.08 2.96
CA GLU A 169 10.42 -13.27 2.31
C GLU A 169 11.03 -11.90 1.98
N VAL A 170 11.07 -11.55 0.70
CA VAL A 170 11.54 -10.25 0.24
C VAL A 170 10.33 -9.37 -0.02
N ARG A 171 10.33 -8.17 0.58
CA ARG A 171 9.30 -7.15 0.38
C ARG A 171 9.88 -5.97 -0.37
N TYR A 172 9.17 -5.49 -1.37
CA TYR A 172 9.61 -4.38 -2.20
C TYR A 172 8.43 -3.62 -2.80
N ASP A 173 8.64 -2.33 -3.05
CA ASP A 173 7.72 -1.50 -3.81
C ASP A 173 8.12 -1.58 -5.30
N PRO A 174 7.30 -2.20 -6.16
CA PRO A 174 7.61 -2.37 -7.58
C PRO A 174 7.61 -1.06 -8.38
N TYR A 175 7.12 0.02 -7.81
CA TYR A 175 6.99 1.34 -8.44
C TYR A 175 8.06 2.33 -7.98
N SER A 176 8.87 1.94 -7.00
CA SER A 176 10.04 2.71 -6.57
C SER A 176 11.25 2.45 -7.47
N ALA A 177 12.32 3.21 -7.25
CA ALA A 177 13.62 2.97 -7.91
C ALA A 177 14.19 1.58 -7.62
N MET A 178 13.67 0.90 -6.59
CA MET A 178 14.10 -0.42 -6.15
C MET A 178 15.62 -0.49 -5.91
N GLU A 179 16.18 0.50 -5.24
CA GLU A 179 17.59 0.49 -4.81
C GLU A 179 17.80 -0.45 -3.62
N THR A 180 16.74 -0.63 -2.84
CA THR A 180 16.72 -1.51 -1.68
C THR A 180 15.47 -2.39 -1.64
N VAL A 181 15.58 -3.51 -0.94
CA VAL A 181 14.46 -4.40 -0.61
C VAL A 181 14.50 -4.77 0.87
N LEU A 182 13.36 -5.02 1.48
CA LEU A 182 13.29 -5.47 2.87
C LEU A 182 13.28 -6.99 2.92
N VAL A 183 14.03 -7.56 3.83
CA VAL A 183 14.19 -9.02 4.00
C VAL A 183 13.60 -9.45 5.34
N TYR A 184 12.72 -10.43 5.28
CA TYR A 184 12.04 -10.99 6.44
C TYR A 184 12.22 -12.51 6.50
N SER A 185 12.15 -13.07 7.69
CA SER A 185 12.00 -14.51 7.87
C SER A 185 10.62 -14.95 7.33
N LEU A 186 10.46 -16.26 7.08
CA LEU A 186 9.15 -16.80 6.71
C LEU A 186 8.10 -16.69 7.85
N ARG A 187 8.55 -16.35 9.07
CA ARG A 187 7.69 -16.09 10.24
C ARG A 187 7.31 -14.60 10.38
N GLY A 188 7.82 -13.74 9.47
CA GLY A 188 7.53 -12.30 9.47
C GLY A 188 8.48 -11.44 10.30
N GLU A 189 9.59 -11.99 10.81
CA GLU A 189 10.61 -11.22 11.54
C GLU A 189 11.49 -10.46 10.55
N TYR A 190 11.76 -9.19 10.80
CA TYR A 190 12.65 -8.39 9.98
C TYR A 190 14.11 -8.84 10.17
N LEU A 191 14.76 -9.21 9.07
CA LEU A 191 16.14 -9.71 9.05
C LEU A 191 17.14 -8.68 8.55
N GLY A 192 16.69 -7.65 7.83
CA GLY A 192 17.55 -6.60 7.30
C GLY A 192 17.10 -6.07 5.95
N THR A 193 17.96 -5.24 5.35
CA THR A 193 17.74 -4.64 4.03
C THR A 193 18.69 -5.23 3.02
N GLY A 194 18.18 -5.64 1.86
CA GLY A 194 18.96 -5.99 0.70
C GLY A 194 19.24 -4.74 -0.14
N VAL A 195 20.50 -4.57 -0.59
CA VAL A 195 20.95 -3.41 -1.40
C VAL A 195 21.22 -3.87 -2.81
N LEU A 196 20.72 -3.11 -3.80
CA LEU A 196 20.96 -3.37 -5.21
C LEU A 196 22.46 -3.45 -5.49
N HIS A 197 22.91 -4.52 -6.15
CA HIS A 197 24.29 -4.65 -6.56
C HIS A 197 24.41 -5.34 -7.92
N ASP A 198 25.56 -5.14 -8.56
CA ASP A 198 25.91 -5.77 -9.83
C ASP A 198 26.92 -6.88 -9.58
N ARG A 199 26.54 -8.12 -9.84
CA ARG A 199 27.44 -9.29 -9.73
C ARG A 199 28.66 -9.20 -10.62
N GLN A 200 28.60 -8.46 -11.75
CA GLN A 200 29.69 -8.35 -12.69
C GLN A 200 30.79 -7.37 -12.23
N LYS A 201 30.46 -6.43 -11.35
CA LYS A 201 31.41 -5.44 -10.81
C LYS A 201 32.27 -5.94 -9.65
N GLY A 202 32.19 -7.24 -9.33
CA GLY A 202 33.26 -7.99 -8.68
C GLY A 202 33.77 -7.52 -7.31
N GLU A 203 32.90 -7.01 -6.44
CA GLU A 203 33.30 -6.71 -5.04
C GLU A 203 33.19 -7.93 -4.10
N ASP A 204 32.59 -9.02 -4.54
CA ASP A 204 32.59 -10.28 -3.82
C ASP A 204 33.51 -11.26 -4.52
N GLY A 205 34.75 -11.36 -4.05
CA GLY A 205 35.60 -12.48 -4.37
C GLY A 205 34.95 -13.84 -4.05
N PRO A 206 35.45 -14.96 -4.57
CA PRO A 206 34.94 -16.31 -4.30
C PRO A 206 34.79 -16.47 -2.78
N GLY A 207 33.58 -16.87 -2.37
CA GLY A 207 33.16 -16.85 -0.98
C GLY A 207 34.21 -17.41 -0.03
N VAL A 208 34.46 -16.65 1.03
CA VAL A 208 35.12 -17.19 2.21
C VAL A 208 34.37 -18.46 2.59
N ASN A 209 35.07 -19.61 2.64
CA ASN A 209 34.50 -20.89 3.04
C ASN A 209 33.59 -20.73 4.24
N MET A 210 32.30 -20.95 4.03
CA MET A 210 31.37 -20.95 5.14
C MET A 210 31.78 -22.01 6.15
N LEU A 211 32.05 -21.57 7.38
CA LEU A 211 32.01 -22.51 8.49
C LEU A 211 30.60 -23.16 8.46
N PRO A 212 30.51 -24.49 8.46
CA PRO A 212 29.22 -25.15 8.50
C PRO A 212 28.42 -24.58 9.69
N LYS A 213 27.15 -24.21 9.45
CA LYS A 213 26.25 -23.87 10.57
C LYS A 213 26.33 -25.06 11.53
N ALA A 214 26.66 -24.79 12.78
CA ALA A 214 26.63 -25.82 13.81
C ALA A 214 25.22 -26.44 13.76
N LYS A 215 25.15 -27.75 13.50
CA LYS A 215 23.87 -28.47 13.44
C LYS A 215 23.14 -28.43 14.78
N ASP A 216 23.90 -28.30 15.84
CA ASP A 216 23.43 -28.29 17.21
C ASP A 216 24.02 -27.07 17.92
N ASN A 217 23.14 -26.30 18.56
CA ASN A 217 23.59 -25.21 19.42
C ASN A 217 23.93 -25.80 20.81
N TYR A 218 25.16 -26.28 20.97
CA TYR A 218 25.62 -26.93 22.20
C TYR A 218 25.46 -26.08 23.45
N LEU A 219 25.35 -24.74 23.31
CA LEU A 219 25.06 -23.84 24.44
C LEU A 219 23.62 -23.97 24.93
N GLN A 220 22.69 -24.40 24.10
CA GLN A 220 21.30 -24.66 24.51
C GLN A 220 21.09 -26.03 25.15
N LEU A 221 22.08 -26.94 25.08
CA LEU A 221 22.03 -28.26 25.72
C LEU A 221 22.62 -28.24 27.14
N LEU A 222 23.10 -27.09 27.60
CA LEU A 222 23.69 -26.91 28.94
C LEU A 222 22.76 -26.21 29.94
N VAL A 223 21.44 -26.05 29.59
CA VAL A 223 20.41 -25.50 30.50
C VAL A 223 19.47 -26.55 30.97
#